data_458c73f31c9d5e03e8dd06784dd52a88
#
_entry.id   458c73f31c9d5e03e8dd06784dd52a88
#
_cell.length_a   1.000
_cell.length_b   1.000
_cell.length_c   1.000
_cell.angle_alpha   90.00
_cell.angle_beta   90.00
_cell.angle_gamma   90.00
#
_symmetry.space_group_name_H-M   'P 1'
#
loop_
_entity.id
_entity.type
_entity.pdbx_description
1 polymer ?
#
loop_
_entity_poly.entity_id
_entity_poly.type
_entity_poly.pdbx_seq_one_letter_code
_entity_poly.pdbx_strand_id
1 'polypeptide(L)'
;MISSVRGEVLSVALDHAVIEVGGVGLAVQATPGTLGTLRRGTEARLFTTLVVREDALTLYGFADAESRELFVLLQTVSGIGPRLALAALAVLEPEKLRRALTDGNITMLTQVPGIGRKGAERLIIELRDKVAAVSAVDGESDGVRPASSTVREDVVDALLGLGFPAKQAEKAVEQVAGDVPDDTSRMLRAALAVLGRNK
;
A
#
# COMPACT_ATOMS: atom_id res chain seq x y z
N MET A 1 2.94 5.35 13.42
CA MET A 1 2.09 4.38 12.72
C MET A 1 2.75 3.01 12.83
N ILE A 2 2.01 1.92 13.06
CA ILE A 2 2.56 0.55 13.17
C ILE A 2 2.44 -0.09 11.79
N SER A 3 3.56 -0.20 11.06
CA SER A 3 3.60 -0.67 9.68
C SER A 3 3.98 -2.15 9.53
N SER A 4 4.57 -2.74 10.55
CA SER A 4 4.81 -4.18 10.66
C SER A 4 4.96 -4.59 12.11
N VAL A 5 4.67 -5.86 12.39
CA VAL A 5 4.94 -6.50 13.68
C VAL A 5 5.71 -7.79 13.40
N ARG A 6 6.67 -8.09 14.28
CA ARG A 6 7.42 -9.35 14.27
C ARG A 6 7.54 -9.85 15.70
N GLY A 7 7.15 -11.10 15.92
CA GLY A 7 7.23 -11.71 17.23
C GLY A 7 6.61 -13.10 17.27
N GLU A 8 6.52 -13.67 18.46
CA GLU A 8 5.94 -15.00 18.68
C GLU A 8 4.41 -14.97 18.56
N VAL A 9 3.85 -15.95 17.87
CA VAL A 9 2.40 -16.16 17.78
C VAL A 9 1.90 -16.81 19.05
N LEU A 10 1.25 -16.05 19.91
CA LEU A 10 0.67 -16.57 21.17
C LEU A 10 -0.62 -17.34 20.92
N SER A 11 -1.47 -16.87 20.02
CA SER A 11 -2.73 -17.51 19.66
C SER A 11 -3.17 -17.15 18.24
N VAL A 12 -3.97 -18.04 17.66
CA VAL A 12 -4.64 -17.81 16.36
C VAL A 12 -6.12 -18.13 16.56
N ALA A 13 -6.99 -17.14 16.31
CA ALA A 13 -8.44 -17.24 16.32
C ALA A 13 -8.99 -17.23 14.89
N LEU A 14 -10.31 -17.15 14.71
CA LEU A 14 -10.96 -17.17 13.39
C LEU A 14 -10.81 -15.83 12.63
N ASP A 15 -10.63 -14.73 13.35
CA ASP A 15 -10.63 -13.36 12.82
C ASP A 15 -9.38 -12.57 13.20
N HIS A 16 -8.55 -13.08 14.13
CA HIS A 16 -7.33 -12.42 14.58
C HIS A 16 -6.28 -13.39 15.09
N ALA A 17 -5.06 -12.91 15.18
CA ALA A 17 -3.97 -13.57 15.92
C ALA A 17 -3.41 -12.62 16.97
N VAL A 18 -2.81 -13.17 18.02
CA VAL A 18 -2.05 -12.38 19.01
C VAL A 18 -0.57 -12.64 18.77
N ILE A 19 0.16 -11.57 18.47
CA ILE A 19 1.60 -11.58 18.26
C ILE A 19 2.28 -10.86 19.43
N GLU A 20 3.20 -11.54 20.10
CA GLU A 20 3.97 -10.94 21.19
C GLU A 20 5.18 -10.16 20.62
N VAL A 21 5.26 -8.89 20.99
CA VAL A 21 6.38 -8.01 20.62
C VAL A 21 6.90 -7.36 21.89
N GLY A 22 8.10 -7.77 22.31
CA GLY A 22 8.74 -7.20 23.50
C GLY A 22 7.94 -7.39 24.79
N GLY A 23 7.26 -8.51 24.95
CA GLY A 23 6.43 -8.81 26.13
C GLY A 23 5.00 -8.23 26.05
N VAL A 24 4.62 -7.60 24.93
CA VAL A 24 3.27 -7.06 24.70
C VAL A 24 2.56 -7.89 23.64
N GLY A 25 1.41 -8.49 23.98
CA GLY A 25 0.55 -9.21 23.05
C GLY A 25 -0.32 -8.24 22.23
N LEU A 26 -0.07 -8.16 20.93
CA LEU A 26 -0.84 -7.35 19.99
C LEU A 26 -1.87 -8.21 19.26
N ALA A 27 -3.17 -7.89 19.45
CA ALA A 27 -4.25 -8.52 18.68
C ALA A 27 -4.29 -7.92 17.27
N VAL A 28 -4.07 -8.75 16.24
CA VAL A 28 -3.98 -8.36 14.84
C VAL A 28 -5.11 -9.02 14.07
N GLN A 29 -6.06 -8.22 13.59
CA GLN A 29 -7.15 -8.68 12.71
C GLN A 29 -6.57 -9.03 11.34
N ALA A 30 -6.92 -10.20 10.81
CA ALA A 30 -6.36 -10.65 9.54
C ALA A 30 -7.37 -11.51 8.76
N THR A 31 -7.10 -11.70 7.46
CA THR A 31 -7.88 -12.60 6.62
C THR A 31 -7.66 -14.06 7.02
N PRO A 32 -8.62 -14.96 6.76
CA PRO A 32 -8.43 -16.41 6.99
C PRO A 32 -7.19 -16.96 6.28
N GLY A 33 -6.87 -16.45 5.07
CA GLY A 33 -5.65 -16.81 4.35
C GLY A 33 -4.39 -16.47 5.12
N THR A 34 -4.28 -15.24 5.63
CA THR A 34 -3.16 -14.81 6.47
C THR A 34 -3.09 -15.62 7.77
N LEU A 35 -4.21 -15.81 8.47
CA LEU A 35 -4.26 -16.58 9.72
C LEU A 35 -3.85 -18.05 9.52
N GLY A 36 -4.20 -18.62 8.37
CA GLY A 36 -3.83 -19.99 7.99
C GLY A 36 -2.32 -20.22 7.85
N THR A 37 -1.53 -19.17 7.63
CA THR A 37 -0.06 -19.25 7.57
C THR A 37 0.60 -19.26 8.94
N LEU A 38 -0.10 -18.81 9.98
CA LEU A 38 0.44 -18.65 11.32
C LEU A 38 0.40 -19.95 12.12
N ARG A 39 1.40 -20.15 12.97
CA ARG A 39 1.48 -21.30 13.89
C ARG A 39 1.82 -20.81 15.29
N ARG A 40 1.02 -21.21 16.27
CA ARG A 40 1.26 -20.89 17.69
C ARG A 40 2.66 -21.35 18.12
N GLY A 41 3.37 -20.52 18.88
CA GLY A 41 4.71 -20.75 19.39
C GLY A 41 5.83 -20.55 18.37
N THR A 42 5.51 -20.09 17.13
CA THR A 42 6.51 -19.76 16.13
C THR A 42 6.61 -18.25 15.93
N GLU A 43 7.75 -17.77 15.50
CA GLU A 43 7.92 -16.38 15.12
C GLU A 43 7.24 -16.12 13.79
N ALA A 44 6.49 -15.00 13.72
CA ALA A 44 5.86 -14.53 12.49
C ALA A 44 6.11 -13.04 12.29
N ARG A 45 6.10 -12.60 11.03
CA ARG A 45 6.10 -11.20 10.65
C ARG A 45 4.83 -10.90 9.84
N LEU A 46 4.12 -9.85 10.23
CA LEU A 46 2.97 -9.34 9.50
C LEU A 46 3.19 -7.90 9.11
N PHE A 47 2.79 -7.54 7.90
CA PHE A 47 2.64 -6.15 7.48
C PHE A 47 1.35 -5.61 8.06
N THR A 48 1.38 -4.43 8.68
CA THR A 48 0.24 -3.96 9.46
C THR A 48 -0.22 -2.56 9.06
N THR A 49 -1.48 -2.31 9.36
CA THR A 49 -2.10 -0.97 9.29
C THR A 49 -2.88 -0.74 10.59
N LEU A 50 -2.53 0.34 11.31
CA LEU A 50 -3.27 0.75 12.49
C LEU A 50 -4.42 1.68 12.08
N VAL A 51 -5.63 1.28 12.42
CA VAL A 51 -6.83 2.10 12.28
C VAL A 51 -7.19 2.68 13.64
N VAL A 52 -7.18 4.00 13.73
CA VAL A 52 -7.50 4.76 14.95
C VAL A 52 -8.92 5.32 14.81
N ARG A 53 -9.76 5.06 15.80
CA ARG A 53 -11.09 5.66 15.96
C ARG A 53 -11.21 6.26 17.36
N GLU A 54 -12.26 7.01 17.61
CA GLU A 54 -12.48 7.66 18.92
C GLU A 54 -12.51 6.66 20.07
N ASP A 55 -13.06 5.46 19.85
CA ASP A 55 -13.30 4.42 20.85
C ASP A 55 -12.41 3.19 20.69
N ALA A 56 -11.58 3.09 19.65
CA ALA A 56 -10.82 1.88 19.36
C ALA A 56 -9.54 2.11 18.58
N LEU A 57 -8.51 1.32 18.94
CA LEU A 57 -7.31 1.10 18.16
C LEU A 57 -7.35 -0.31 17.60
N THR A 58 -7.44 -0.47 16.28
CA THR A 58 -7.50 -1.77 15.64
C THR A 58 -6.31 -1.96 14.72
N LEU A 59 -5.55 -3.02 14.94
CA LEU A 59 -4.42 -3.40 14.10
C LEU A 59 -4.87 -4.46 13.09
N TYR A 60 -4.69 -4.19 11.82
CA TYR A 60 -4.93 -5.11 10.71
C TYR A 60 -3.61 -5.63 10.19
N GLY A 61 -3.51 -6.94 9.92
CA GLY A 61 -2.28 -7.60 9.50
C GLY A 61 -2.44 -8.45 8.24
N PHE A 62 -1.37 -8.48 7.47
CA PHE A 62 -1.29 -9.12 6.16
C PHE A 62 0.02 -9.88 6.04
N ALA A 63 0.01 -10.98 5.30
CA ALA A 63 1.19 -11.81 5.06
C ALA A 63 2.22 -11.09 4.18
N ASP A 64 1.76 -10.19 3.30
CA ASP A 64 2.58 -9.47 2.31
C ASP A 64 2.24 -7.98 2.26
N ALA A 65 3.13 -7.20 1.66
CA ALA A 65 3.00 -5.76 1.51
C ALA A 65 1.88 -5.38 0.54
N GLU A 66 1.69 -6.15 -0.51
CA GLU A 66 0.68 -5.92 -1.54
C GLU A 66 -0.74 -5.97 -0.97
N SER A 67 -1.05 -7.02 -0.20
CA SER A 67 -2.34 -7.14 0.52
C SER A 67 -2.59 -5.94 1.43
N ARG A 68 -1.55 -5.46 2.13
CA ARG A 68 -1.65 -4.28 2.99
C ARG A 68 -1.93 -3.00 2.18
N GLU A 69 -1.26 -2.83 1.04
CA GLU A 69 -1.45 -1.67 0.16
C GLU A 69 -2.85 -1.64 -0.44
N LEU A 70 -3.34 -2.79 -0.93
CA LEU A 70 -4.72 -2.91 -1.40
C LEU A 70 -5.74 -2.62 -0.29
N PHE A 71 -5.49 -3.09 0.94
CA PHE A 71 -6.34 -2.75 2.08
C PHE A 71 -6.43 -1.25 2.32
N VAL A 72 -5.31 -0.54 2.26
CA VAL A 72 -5.28 0.93 2.41
C VAL A 72 -5.97 1.60 1.23
N LEU A 73 -5.69 1.14 0.01
CA LEU A 73 -6.26 1.69 -1.22
C LEU A 73 -7.79 1.57 -1.26
N LEU A 74 -8.34 0.41 -0.89
CA LEU A 74 -9.78 0.19 -0.82
C LEU A 74 -10.49 1.19 0.10
N GLN A 75 -9.85 1.54 1.22
CA GLN A 75 -10.42 2.48 2.20
C GLN A 75 -10.42 3.94 1.74
N THR A 76 -9.75 4.28 0.64
CA THR A 76 -9.86 5.62 0.03
C THR A 76 -11.20 5.84 -0.64
N VAL A 77 -11.96 4.77 -0.93
CA VAL A 77 -13.28 4.84 -1.56
C VAL A 77 -14.36 5.08 -0.52
N SER A 78 -15.18 6.09 -0.75
CA SER A 78 -16.28 6.43 0.16
C SER A 78 -17.23 5.24 0.36
N GLY A 79 -17.49 4.90 1.62
CA GLY A 79 -18.34 3.78 2.01
C GLY A 79 -17.61 2.44 2.15
N ILE A 80 -16.31 2.39 1.88
CA ILE A 80 -15.48 1.20 2.12
C ILE A 80 -14.66 1.42 3.39
N GLY A 81 -15.12 0.88 4.49
CA GLY A 81 -14.40 0.90 5.75
C GLY A 81 -13.44 -0.30 5.90
N PRO A 82 -12.63 -0.32 6.96
CA PRO A 82 -11.61 -1.37 7.16
C PRO A 82 -12.20 -2.78 7.24
N ARG A 83 -13.38 -2.97 7.84
CA ARG A 83 -14.04 -4.29 7.86
C ARG A 83 -14.39 -4.78 6.47
N LEU A 84 -14.90 -3.89 5.61
CA LEU A 84 -15.29 -4.24 4.25
C LEU A 84 -14.06 -4.45 3.35
N ALA A 85 -13.02 -3.65 3.53
CA ALA A 85 -11.74 -3.83 2.85
C ALA A 85 -11.09 -5.17 3.21
N LEU A 86 -11.12 -5.56 4.52
CA LEU A 86 -10.63 -6.87 4.94
C LEU A 86 -11.47 -8.02 4.36
N ALA A 87 -12.81 -7.88 4.33
CA ALA A 87 -13.71 -8.86 3.72
C ALA A 87 -13.44 -9.04 2.22
N ALA A 88 -13.14 -7.95 1.50
CA ALA A 88 -12.76 -8.01 0.09
C ALA A 88 -11.50 -8.86 -0.12
N LEU A 89 -10.47 -8.66 0.69
CA LEU A 89 -9.22 -9.44 0.64
C LEU A 89 -9.37 -10.86 1.21
N ALA A 90 -10.40 -11.14 1.99
CA ALA A 90 -10.70 -12.49 2.45
C ALA A 90 -11.39 -13.34 1.37
N VAL A 91 -12.20 -12.72 0.49
CA VAL A 91 -12.95 -13.38 -0.59
C VAL A 91 -12.17 -13.42 -1.89
N LEU A 92 -11.46 -12.33 -2.20
CA LEU A 92 -10.70 -12.16 -3.43
C LEU A 92 -9.22 -12.04 -3.09
N GLU A 93 -8.40 -12.96 -3.59
CA GLU A 93 -6.95 -12.84 -3.54
C GLU A 93 -6.51 -11.52 -4.20
N PRO A 94 -5.39 -10.91 -3.77
CA PRO A 94 -4.92 -9.60 -4.26
C PRO A 94 -4.94 -9.47 -5.78
N GLU A 95 -4.37 -10.44 -6.48
CA GLU A 95 -4.33 -10.50 -7.93
C GLU A 95 -5.73 -10.52 -8.58
N LYS A 96 -6.65 -11.32 -8.04
CA LYS A 96 -8.02 -11.39 -8.53
C LYS A 96 -8.77 -10.09 -8.30
N LEU A 97 -8.53 -9.45 -7.15
CA LEU A 97 -9.12 -8.16 -6.82
C LEU A 97 -8.62 -7.06 -7.77
N ARG A 98 -7.30 -7.01 -8.03
CA ARG A 98 -6.71 -6.08 -9.00
C ARG A 98 -7.32 -6.25 -10.38
N ARG A 99 -7.38 -7.47 -10.90
CA ARG A 99 -7.99 -7.78 -12.20
C ARG A 99 -9.47 -7.37 -12.24
N ALA A 100 -10.23 -7.68 -11.19
CA ALA A 100 -11.64 -7.31 -11.12
C ALA A 100 -11.84 -5.78 -11.19
N LEU A 101 -10.95 -5.00 -10.58
CA LEU A 101 -10.97 -3.53 -10.63
C LEU A 101 -10.55 -3.01 -12.01
N THR A 102 -9.47 -3.53 -12.58
CA THR A 102 -8.94 -3.12 -13.90
C THR A 102 -9.92 -3.46 -15.03
N ASP A 103 -10.48 -4.67 -15.01
CA ASP A 103 -11.40 -5.17 -16.05
C ASP A 103 -12.84 -4.66 -15.86
N GLY A 104 -13.12 -3.97 -14.74
CA GLY A 104 -14.46 -3.50 -14.42
C GLY A 104 -15.45 -4.63 -14.11
N ASN A 105 -14.99 -5.74 -13.53
CA ASN A 105 -15.80 -6.93 -13.27
C ASN A 105 -16.69 -6.78 -12.03
N ILE A 106 -17.85 -6.16 -12.21
CA ILE A 106 -18.86 -5.93 -11.16
C ILE A 106 -19.28 -7.26 -10.51
N THR A 107 -19.46 -8.31 -11.31
CA THR A 107 -19.94 -9.63 -10.81
C THR A 107 -18.97 -10.22 -9.80
N MET A 108 -17.67 -10.12 -10.05
CA MET A 108 -16.64 -10.59 -9.12
C MET A 108 -16.62 -9.76 -7.83
N LEU A 109 -16.67 -8.44 -7.94
CA LEU A 109 -16.66 -7.55 -6.78
C LEU A 109 -17.89 -7.71 -5.88
N THR A 110 -19.07 -8.02 -6.47
CA THR A 110 -20.29 -8.26 -5.69
C THR A 110 -20.33 -9.61 -4.98
N GLN A 111 -19.36 -10.50 -5.19
CA GLN A 111 -19.19 -11.70 -4.37
C GLN A 111 -18.76 -11.37 -2.93
N VAL A 112 -18.20 -10.19 -2.71
CA VAL A 112 -17.80 -9.73 -1.38
C VAL A 112 -19.04 -9.32 -0.58
N PRO A 113 -19.32 -9.97 0.57
CA PRO A 113 -20.45 -9.58 1.42
C PRO A 113 -20.36 -8.10 1.82
N GLY A 114 -21.41 -7.34 1.56
CA GLY A 114 -21.46 -5.90 1.83
C GLY A 114 -21.04 -5.01 0.65
N ILE A 115 -20.56 -5.57 -0.46
CA ILE A 115 -20.32 -4.82 -1.70
C ILE A 115 -21.47 -5.13 -2.67
N GLY A 116 -22.43 -4.21 -2.77
CA GLY A 116 -23.48 -4.26 -3.77
C GLY A 116 -23.03 -3.64 -5.10
N ARG A 117 -23.89 -3.72 -6.12
CA ARG A 117 -23.59 -3.22 -7.48
C ARG A 117 -23.09 -1.77 -7.49
N LYS A 118 -23.75 -0.86 -6.76
CA LYS A 118 -23.34 0.56 -6.67
C LYS A 118 -21.97 0.73 -6.00
N GLY A 119 -21.65 -0.11 -5.01
CA GLY A 119 -20.34 -0.11 -4.36
C GLY A 119 -19.24 -0.61 -5.30
N ALA A 120 -19.53 -1.68 -6.07
CA ALA A 120 -18.62 -2.23 -7.06
C ALA A 120 -18.33 -1.22 -8.19
N GLU A 121 -19.37 -0.56 -8.73
CA GLU A 121 -19.23 0.49 -9.74
C GLU A 121 -18.34 1.64 -9.23
N ARG A 122 -18.54 2.10 -7.99
CA ARG A 122 -17.73 3.13 -7.36
C ARG A 122 -16.27 2.70 -7.18
N LEU A 123 -16.03 1.48 -6.68
CA LEU A 123 -14.68 0.92 -6.56
C LEU A 123 -13.94 0.94 -7.89
N ILE A 124 -14.59 0.52 -8.96
CA ILE A 124 -14.01 0.51 -10.32
C ILE A 124 -13.65 1.94 -10.75
N ILE A 125 -14.58 2.89 -10.62
CA ILE A 125 -14.35 4.28 -11.05
C ILE A 125 -13.20 4.93 -10.29
N GLU A 126 -13.13 4.73 -8.97
CA GLU A 126 -12.14 5.41 -8.13
C GLU A 126 -10.77 4.73 -8.08
N LEU A 127 -10.71 3.41 -8.34
CA LEU A 127 -9.47 2.63 -8.14
C LEU A 127 -8.85 2.07 -9.41
N ARG A 128 -9.55 1.98 -10.52
CA ARG A 128 -9.08 1.38 -11.76
C ARG A 128 -7.70 1.89 -12.19
N ASP A 129 -7.56 3.21 -12.28
CA ASP A 129 -6.32 3.85 -12.73
C ASP A 129 -5.20 3.73 -11.68
N LYS A 130 -5.55 3.79 -10.40
CA LYS A 130 -4.60 3.67 -9.29
C LYS A 130 -4.01 2.25 -9.22
N VAL A 131 -4.84 1.23 -9.42
CA VAL A 131 -4.41 -0.17 -9.42
C VAL A 131 -3.56 -0.48 -10.64
N ALA A 132 -3.90 0.05 -11.81
CA ALA A 132 -3.12 -0.12 -13.03
C ALA A 132 -1.73 0.51 -12.92
N ALA A 133 -1.61 1.67 -12.28
CA ALA A 133 -0.33 2.36 -12.06
C ALA A 133 0.62 1.56 -11.15
N VAL A 134 0.09 0.93 -10.08
CA VAL A 134 0.90 0.09 -9.17
C VAL A 134 1.37 -1.19 -9.87
N SER A 135 0.52 -1.83 -10.67
CA SER A 135 0.90 -3.03 -11.44
C SER A 135 1.97 -2.77 -12.50
N ALA A 136 2.07 -1.55 -13.02
CA ALA A 136 3.12 -1.17 -13.96
C ALA A 136 4.50 -1.06 -13.30
N VAL A 137 4.56 -0.81 -11.99
CA VAL A 137 5.81 -0.75 -11.22
C VAL A 137 6.29 -2.16 -10.83
N ASP A 138 5.37 -3.09 -10.52
CA ASP A 138 5.70 -4.47 -10.13
C ASP A 138 5.95 -5.41 -11.32
N GLY A 139 5.47 -5.07 -12.51
CA GLY A 139 5.57 -5.89 -13.73
C GLY A 139 6.87 -5.72 -14.55
N GLU A 140 7.74 -4.78 -14.20
CA GLU A 140 8.97 -4.50 -14.94
C GLU A 140 10.26 -4.94 -14.20
N SER A 141 10.29 -6.15 -13.69
CA SER A 141 11.55 -6.74 -13.20
C SER A 141 12.35 -7.49 -14.28
N ASP A 142 12.08 -7.28 -15.58
CA ASP A 142 12.94 -7.84 -16.65
C ASP A 142 12.98 -6.98 -17.94
N GLY A 143 12.99 -5.68 -17.82
CA GLY A 143 13.28 -4.77 -18.91
C GLY A 143 14.22 -3.67 -18.45
N VAL A 144 15.47 -3.68 -18.92
CA VAL A 144 16.48 -2.64 -18.67
C VAL A 144 15.93 -1.29 -19.15
N ARG A 145 15.17 -0.59 -18.31
CA ARG A 145 15.02 0.86 -18.44
C ARG A 145 16.36 1.49 -18.07
N PRO A 146 16.85 2.49 -18.81
CA PRO A 146 18.06 3.19 -18.39
C PRO A 146 17.83 3.75 -16.98
N ALA A 147 18.71 3.39 -16.04
CA ALA A 147 18.64 3.73 -14.61
C ALA A 147 18.42 5.25 -14.35
N SER A 148 18.75 6.08 -15.31
CA SER A 148 18.62 7.54 -15.24
C SER A 148 17.18 8.08 -15.35
N SER A 149 16.22 7.34 -15.94
CA SER A 149 14.83 7.80 -16.04
C SER A 149 14.06 7.53 -14.74
N THR A 150 14.27 6.38 -14.13
CA THR A 150 13.66 6.01 -12.82
C THR A 150 14.13 6.92 -11.69
N VAL A 151 15.43 7.24 -11.64
CA VAL A 151 15.99 8.14 -10.61
C VAL A 151 15.36 9.54 -10.67
N ARG A 152 15.11 10.07 -11.87
CA ARG A 152 14.45 11.38 -12.02
C ARG A 152 13.00 11.36 -11.58
N GLU A 153 12.25 10.35 -11.97
CA GLU A 153 10.84 10.17 -11.60
C GLU A 153 10.71 10.02 -10.07
N ASP A 154 11.54 9.19 -9.44
CA ASP A 154 11.58 9.01 -7.99
C ASP A 154 11.86 10.32 -7.23
N VAL A 155 12.75 11.16 -7.76
CA VAL A 155 13.08 12.46 -7.15
C VAL A 155 11.94 13.46 -7.33
N VAL A 156 11.27 13.48 -8.48
CA VAL A 156 10.08 14.32 -8.69
C VAL A 156 8.99 13.93 -7.71
N ASP A 157 8.70 12.64 -7.57
CA ASP A 157 7.68 12.12 -6.65
C ASP A 157 8.01 12.44 -5.18
N ALA A 158 9.29 12.34 -4.80
CA ALA A 158 9.74 12.73 -3.47
C ALA A 158 9.51 14.24 -3.22
N LEU A 159 9.77 15.10 -4.20
CA LEU A 159 9.55 16.54 -4.10
C LEU A 159 8.05 16.89 -4.03
N LEU A 160 7.20 16.18 -4.78
CA LEU A 160 5.74 16.29 -4.68
C LEU A 160 5.25 15.89 -3.28
N GLY A 161 5.78 14.80 -2.73
CA GLY A 161 5.50 14.35 -1.37
C GLY A 161 5.93 15.36 -0.28
N LEU A 162 6.94 16.17 -0.55
CA LEU A 162 7.39 17.29 0.29
C LEU A 162 6.55 18.57 0.10
N GLY A 163 5.55 18.56 -0.80
CA GLY A 163 4.61 19.67 -1.01
C GLY A 163 5.07 20.71 -2.05
N PHE A 164 6.09 20.42 -2.86
CA PHE A 164 6.47 21.30 -3.96
C PHE A 164 5.51 21.11 -5.15
N PRO A 165 5.15 22.21 -5.89
CA PRO A 165 4.34 22.11 -7.10
C PRO A 165 5.08 21.31 -8.20
N ALA A 166 4.34 20.50 -8.98
CA ALA A 166 4.90 19.61 -10.02
C ALA A 166 5.87 20.32 -10.97
N LYS A 167 5.48 21.48 -11.52
CA LYS A 167 6.34 22.28 -12.41
C LYS A 167 7.66 22.75 -11.78
N GLN A 168 7.66 22.97 -10.45
CA GLN A 168 8.88 23.37 -9.74
C GLN A 168 9.77 22.15 -9.47
N ALA A 169 9.16 21.01 -9.12
CA ALA A 169 9.86 19.75 -8.91
C ALA A 169 10.57 19.29 -10.19
N GLU A 170 9.83 19.21 -11.30
CA GLU A 170 10.37 18.83 -12.63
C GLU A 170 11.53 19.74 -13.04
N LYS A 171 11.34 21.07 -12.96
CA LYS A 171 12.38 22.04 -13.34
C LYS A 171 13.63 21.93 -12.46
N ALA A 172 13.46 21.69 -11.15
CA ALA A 172 14.60 21.52 -10.25
C ALA A 172 15.38 20.23 -10.56
N VAL A 173 14.68 19.15 -10.87
CA VAL A 173 15.30 17.88 -11.27
C VAL A 173 16.03 18.02 -12.61
N GLU A 174 15.44 18.67 -13.60
CA GLU A 174 16.11 18.93 -14.90
C GLU A 174 17.42 19.71 -14.75
N GLN A 175 17.45 20.72 -13.86
CA GLN A 175 18.65 21.53 -13.62
C GLN A 175 19.81 20.75 -12.99
N VAL A 176 19.53 19.70 -12.22
CA VAL A 176 20.57 18.93 -11.51
C VAL A 176 20.88 17.58 -12.15
N ALA A 177 20.05 17.15 -13.10
CA ALA A 177 20.18 15.84 -13.75
C ALA A 177 21.46 15.66 -14.55
N GLY A 178 22.08 16.75 -15.00
CA GLY A 178 23.38 16.73 -15.70
C GLY A 178 24.58 16.49 -14.77
N ASP A 179 24.46 16.91 -13.52
CA ASP A 179 25.56 16.89 -12.56
C ASP A 179 25.54 15.62 -11.66
N VAL A 180 24.39 14.94 -11.52
CA VAL A 180 24.20 13.78 -10.63
C VAL A 180 23.27 12.75 -11.28
N PRO A 181 23.72 11.98 -12.28
CA PRO A 181 22.81 11.17 -13.10
C PRO A 181 22.22 9.92 -12.43
N ASP A 182 22.90 9.27 -11.47
CA ASP A 182 22.54 7.91 -11.03
C ASP A 182 22.37 7.71 -9.51
N ASP A 183 22.19 8.78 -8.74
CA ASP A 183 22.01 8.68 -7.29
C ASP A 183 20.79 9.51 -6.84
N THR A 184 19.68 8.83 -6.55
CA THR A 184 18.42 9.44 -6.09
C THR A 184 18.62 10.36 -4.88
N SER A 185 19.45 9.95 -3.90
CA SER A 185 19.68 10.74 -2.68
C SER A 185 20.48 12.00 -2.94
N ARG A 186 21.46 11.95 -3.85
CA ARG A 186 22.26 13.10 -4.24
C ARG A 186 21.44 14.06 -5.11
N MET A 187 20.70 13.52 -6.07
CA MET A 187 19.83 14.30 -6.94
C MET A 187 18.74 15.01 -6.15
N LEU A 188 18.11 14.35 -5.18
CA LEU A 188 17.12 14.96 -4.30
C LEU A 188 17.70 16.12 -3.48
N ARG A 189 18.89 15.94 -2.88
CA ARG A 189 19.56 17.01 -2.13
C ARG A 189 19.93 18.19 -3.02
N ALA A 190 20.42 17.95 -4.22
CA ALA A 190 20.74 18.99 -5.18
C ALA A 190 19.49 19.78 -5.64
N ALA A 191 18.40 19.06 -5.94
CA ALA A 191 17.13 19.67 -6.32
C ALA A 191 16.53 20.51 -5.17
N LEU A 192 16.58 20.03 -3.92
CA LEU A 192 16.18 20.80 -2.74
C LEU A 192 17.02 22.06 -2.53
N ALA A 193 18.34 22.00 -2.80
CA ALA A 193 19.20 23.15 -2.72
C ALA A 193 18.86 24.23 -3.79
N VAL A 194 18.46 23.84 -4.98
CA VAL A 194 17.96 24.72 -6.04
C VAL A 194 16.63 25.38 -5.61
N LEU A 195 15.71 24.59 -5.11
CA LEU A 195 14.39 25.08 -4.64
C LEU A 195 14.50 26.00 -3.43
N GLY A 196 15.46 25.75 -2.53
CA GLY A 196 15.72 26.59 -1.35
C GLY A 196 16.33 27.95 -1.66
N ARG A 197 17.02 28.11 -2.82
CA ARG A 197 17.60 29.39 -3.27
C ARG A 197 16.59 30.33 -3.95
N ASN A 198 15.42 29.79 -4.33
CA ASN A 198 14.37 30.54 -5.02
C ASN A 198 13.26 31.04 -4.08
N LYS A 199 13.54 31.15 -2.79
CA LYS A 199 12.62 31.73 -1.80
C LYS A 199 12.98 33.15 -1.43
#